data_ab70cf73c48f27e88356357e5cff4ee4
#
_entry.id   ab70cf73c48f27e88356357e5cff4ee4
#
_cell.length_a   1.000
_cell.length_b   1.000
_cell.length_c   1.000
_cell.angle_alpha   90.00
_cell.angle_beta   90.00
_cell.angle_gamma   90.00
#
_symmetry.space_group_name_H-M   'P 1'
#
loop_
_entity.id
_entity.type
_entity.pdbx_description
1 polymer ?
#
loop_
_entity_poly.entity_id
_entity_poly.type
_entity_poly.pdbx_seq_one_letter_code
_entity_poly.pdbx_strand_id
1 'polypeptide(L)'
;MKNQVSDQPGLNIDFKNTTSVEGFNGERLFGQAFVIRKISKFVVGGNEDALMPIPVFYDLETKKILIDSIPKDIREEYEDIAI
;
A
#
# COMPACT_ATOMS: atom_id res chain seq x y z
N MET A 1 6.18 23.44 -12.75
CA MET A 1 5.97 22.51 -13.46
C MET A 1 4.78 21.80 -13.09
N LYS A 2 4.31 21.16 -13.86
CA LYS A 2 3.27 20.50 -13.58
C LYS A 2 3.66 19.42 -12.87
N ASN A 3 3.06 19.00 -11.97
CA ASN A 3 3.51 17.91 -11.23
C ASN A 3 2.99 16.69 -11.85
N GLN A 4 3.37 15.58 -11.32
CA GLN A 4 3.09 14.36 -11.90
C GLN A 4 1.67 13.98 -11.80
N VAL A 5 0.95 14.58 -10.97
CA VAL A 5 -0.44 14.27 -10.85
C VAL A 5 -1.14 14.54 -12.16
N SER A 6 -0.68 15.51 -12.87
CA SER A 6 -1.34 15.84 -14.11
C SER A 6 -1.18 14.77 -15.15
N ASP A 7 -0.33 13.78 -14.91
CA ASP A 7 -0.21 12.68 -15.84
C ASP A 7 -1.35 11.70 -15.74
N GLN A 8 -2.19 11.82 -14.76
CA GLN A 8 -3.31 10.91 -14.59
C GLN A 8 -4.56 11.57 -15.11
N PRO A 9 -5.11 11.05 -16.19
CA PRO A 9 -6.28 11.67 -16.79
C PRO A 9 -7.41 11.75 -15.78
N GLY A 10 -8.06 12.87 -15.71
CA GLY A 10 -9.18 13.06 -14.82
C GLY A 10 -8.81 13.39 -13.40
N LEU A 11 -7.51 13.35 -13.07
CA LEU A 11 -7.13 13.71 -11.72
C LEU A 11 -6.61 15.12 -11.70
N ASN A 12 -7.18 15.94 -10.85
CA ASN A 12 -6.76 17.31 -10.72
C ASN A 12 -6.85 17.62 -9.24
N ILE A 13 -5.82 17.26 -8.52
CA ILE A 13 -5.83 17.30 -7.08
C ILE A 13 -5.20 18.57 -6.56
N ASP A 14 -5.94 19.28 -5.72
CA ASP A 14 -5.42 20.43 -5.00
C ASP A 14 -5.07 19.90 -3.61
N PHE A 15 -3.80 19.89 -3.25
CA PHE A 15 -3.37 19.32 -2.01
C PHE A 15 -3.97 19.99 -0.80
N LYS A 16 -4.43 21.20 -0.92
CA LYS A 16 -5.12 21.86 0.20
C LYS A 16 -6.43 21.19 0.53
N ASN A 17 -6.98 20.43 -0.40
CA ASN A 17 -8.23 19.73 -0.17
C ASN A 17 -8.01 18.30 0.26
N THR A 18 -6.80 17.97 0.65
CA THR A 18 -6.49 16.64 1.16
C THR A 18 -6.11 16.75 2.62
N THR A 19 -5.97 15.61 3.27
CA THR A 19 -5.57 15.60 4.67
C THR A 19 -4.42 14.64 4.86
N SER A 20 -3.63 14.86 5.90
CA SER A 20 -2.56 13.95 6.24
C SER A 20 -3.15 12.69 6.85
N VAL A 21 -2.53 11.57 6.56
CA VAL A 21 -2.85 10.32 7.21
C VAL A 21 -1.97 10.21 8.44
N GLU A 22 -2.53 9.78 9.55
CA GLU A 22 -1.79 9.65 10.79
C GLU A 22 -1.71 8.18 11.20
N GLY A 23 -0.57 7.81 11.74
CA GLY A 23 -0.37 6.47 12.25
C GLY A 23 -0.88 6.32 13.67
N PHE A 24 -0.41 5.28 14.33
CA PHE A 24 -0.96 4.89 15.61
C PHE A 24 -0.81 5.96 16.67
N ASN A 25 0.32 6.63 16.72
CA ASN A 25 0.57 7.68 17.72
C ASN A 25 0.57 9.06 17.10
N GLY A 26 -0.18 9.26 16.03
CA GLY A 26 -0.21 10.55 15.36
C GLY A 26 0.98 10.78 14.45
N GLU A 27 1.78 9.74 14.21
CA GLU A 27 2.92 9.86 13.33
C GLU A 27 2.45 10.14 11.92
N ARG A 28 3.08 11.06 11.22
CA ARG A 28 2.67 11.43 9.88
C ARG A 28 3.65 11.00 8.81
N LEU A 29 4.73 10.35 9.20
CA LEU A 29 5.71 9.87 8.25
C LEU A 29 5.60 8.37 8.12
N PHE A 30 5.67 7.89 6.89
CA PHE A 30 5.52 6.47 6.62
C PHE A 30 6.67 6.00 5.76
N GLY A 31 7.03 4.75 5.91
CA GLY A 31 7.97 4.10 5.03
C GLY A 31 7.21 3.22 4.06
N GLN A 32 7.91 2.73 3.05
CA GLN A 32 7.31 1.81 2.11
C GLN A 32 7.97 0.45 2.26
N ALA A 33 7.15 -0.56 2.23
CA ALA A 33 7.60 -1.94 2.30
C ALA A 33 6.78 -2.74 1.31
N PHE A 34 7.00 -4.05 1.26
CA PHE A 34 6.24 -4.91 0.35
C PHE A 34 5.75 -6.11 1.10
N VAL A 35 4.50 -6.47 0.85
CA VAL A 35 4.06 -7.81 1.19
C VAL A 35 4.22 -8.64 -0.06
N ILE A 36 4.60 -9.89 0.09
CA ILE A 36 4.86 -10.74 -1.05
C ILE A 36 3.76 -11.79 -1.13
N ARG A 37 3.06 -11.82 -2.25
CA ARG A 37 2.01 -12.82 -2.46
C ARG A 37 2.51 -13.90 -3.39
N LYS A 38 2.15 -15.13 -3.10
CA LYS A 38 2.53 -16.24 -3.95
C LYS A 38 1.33 -16.62 -4.81
N ILE A 39 1.54 -16.72 -6.10
CA ILE A 39 0.49 -17.11 -7.03
C ILE A 39 0.81 -18.51 -7.51
N SER A 40 -0.16 -19.39 -7.37
CA SER A 40 0.02 -20.79 -7.73
C SER A 40 0.39 -20.94 -9.21
N LYS A 41 1.27 -21.85 -9.48
CA LYS A 41 1.66 -22.13 -10.85
C LYS A 41 0.46 -22.54 -11.72
N PHE A 42 -0.56 -23.09 -11.10
CA PHE A 42 -1.75 -23.47 -11.83
C PHE A 42 -2.55 -22.26 -12.30
N VAL A 43 -2.40 -21.14 -11.60
CA VAL A 43 -3.06 -19.91 -12.00
C VAL A 43 -2.26 -19.19 -13.08
N VAL A 44 -0.95 -19.13 -12.93
CA VAL A 44 -0.13 -18.41 -13.88
C VAL A 44 0.22 -19.22 -15.11
N GLY A 45 -0.03 -20.52 -15.08
CA GLY A 45 0.22 -21.34 -16.25
C GLY A 45 1.67 -21.70 -16.48
N GLY A 46 2.48 -21.64 -15.43
CA GLY A 46 3.89 -21.95 -15.57
C GLY A 46 4.28 -23.21 -14.85
N ASN A 47 5.59 -23.41 -14.70
CA ASN A 47 6.13 -24.56 -14.02
C ASN A 47 6.39 -24.30 -12.55
N GLU A 48 6.37 -23.05 -12.15
CA GLU A 48 6.65 -22.65 -10.77
C GLU A 48 5.66 -21.63 -10.30
N ASP A 49 5.48 -21.55 -9.00
CA ASP A 49 4.67 -20.49 -8.42
C ASP A 49 5.35 -19.16 -8.68
N ALA A 50 4.57 -18.13 -8.80
CA ALA A 50 5.09 -16.78 -9.01
C ALA A 50 4.98 -15.98 -7.72
N LEU A 51 5.89 -15.04 -7.54
CA LEU A 51 5.84 -14.13 -6.40
C LEU A 51 5.46 -12.75 -6.91
N MET A 52 4.55 -12.12 -6.18
CA MET A 52 4.10 -10.79 -6.55
C MET A 52 4.26 -9.85 -5.37
N PRO A 53 5.16 -8.87 -5.48
CA PRO A 53 5.30 -7.87 -4.41
C PRO A 53 4.21 -6.83 -4.54
N ILE A 54 3.62 -6.47 -3.41
CA ILE A 54 2.61 -5.44 -3.35
C ILE A 54 3.12 -4.35 -2.41
N PRO A 55 3.28 -3.12 -2.90
CA PRO A 55 3.80 -2.06 -2.04
C PRO A 55 2.77 -1.69 -0.98
N VAL A 56 3.24 -1.50 0.23
CA VAL A 56 2.40 -1.06 1.33
C VAL A 56 3.16 0.02 2.09
N PHE A 57 2.45 0.77 2.92
CA PHE A 57 3.08 1.80 3.74
C PHE A 57 2.97 1.40 5.19
N TYR A 58 3.98 1.76 5.96
CA TYR A 58 3.98 1.43 7.37
C TYR A 58 4.40 2.64 8.20
N ASP A 59 3.86 2.69 9.41
CA ASP A 59 4.15 3.72 10.37
C ASP A 59 5.60 3.58 10.81
N LEU A 60 6.40 4.62 10.67
CA LEU A 60 7.82 4.55 10.99
C LEU A 60 8.06 4.28 12.47
N GLU A 61 7.17 4.72 13.33
CA GLU A 61 7.36 4.54 14.75
C GLU A 61 7.00 3.14 15.21
N THR A 62 5.85 2.63 14.83
CA THR A 62 5.38 1.35 15.33
C THR A 62 5.67 0.21 14.39
N LYS A 63 6.01 0.50 13.14
CA LYS A 63 6.22 -0.49 12.09
C LYS A 63 4.95 -1.22 11.70
N LYS A 64 3.81 -0.69 12.08
CA LYS A 64 2.55 -1.29 11.70
C LYS A 64 2.13 -0.79 10.33
N ILE A 65 1.54 -1.67 9.55
CA ILE A 65 1.15 -1.36 8.19
C ILE A 65 -0.13 -0.55 8.18
N LEU A 66 -0.17 0.44 7.30
CA LEU A 66 -1.39 1.19 7.08
C LEU A 66 -2.36 0.28 6.34
N ILE A 67 -3.45 -0.10 6.98
CA ILE A 67 -4.33 -1.12 6.43
C ILE A 67 -4.92 -0.70 5.08
N ASP A 68 -5.15 0.59 4.89
CA ASP A 68 -5.72 1.05 3.63
C ASP A 68 -4.76 0.91 2.46
N SER A 69 -3.49 0.65 2.71
CA SER A 69 -2.54 0.44 1.63
C SER A 69 -2.55 -1.01 1.15
N ILE A 70 -3.28 -1.89 1.83
CA ILE A 70 -3.36 -3.28 1.45
C ILE A 70 -4.64 -3.50 0.65
N PRO A 71 -4.58 -4.26 -0.46
CA PRO A 71 -5.79 -4.55 -1.22
C PRO A 71 -6.86 -5.17 -0.33
N LYS A 72 -8.10 -4.75 -0.55
CA LYS A 72 -9.21 -5.14 0.30
C LYS A 72 -9.33 -6.63 0.49
N ASP A 73 -9.10 -7.38 -0.56
CA ASP A 73 -9.35 -8.82 -0.54
C ASP A 73 -8.44 -9.59 0.41
N ILE A 74 -7.32 -9.00 0.80
CA ILE A 74 -6.37 -9.70 1.64
C ILE A 74 -6.10 -8.99 2.96
N ARG A 75 -6.83 -7.92 3.28
CA ARG A 75 -6.61 -7.15 4.51
C ARG A 75 -6.73 -7.98 5.76
N GLU A 76 -7.64 -8.92 5.75
CA GLU A 76 -7.89 -9.73 6.91
C GLU A 76 -6.66 -10.49 7.37
N GLU A 77 -5.80 -10.85 6.43
CA GLU A 77 -4.60 -11.61 6.75
C GLU A 77 -3.54 -10.77 7.45
N TYR A 78 -3.68 -9.45 7.44
CA TYR A 78 -2.65 -8.56 7.95
C TYR A 78 -3.12 -7.70 9.12
N GLU A 79 -4.29 -7.98 9.65
CA GLU A 79 -4.85 -7.16 10.71
C GLU A 79 -3.98 -7.12 11.96
N ASP A 80 -3.28 -8.19 12.24
CA ASP A 80 -2.44 -8.27 13.42
C ASP A 80 -1.21 -7.36 13.34
N ILE A 81 -0.83 -6.92 12.15
CA ILE A 81 0.32 -6.03 11.99
C ILE A 81 -0.07 -4.70 11.35
N ALA A 82 -1.35 -4.36 11.38
CA ALA A 82 -1.84 -3.15 10.72
C ALA A 82 -2.49 -2.19 11.70
N ILE A 83 -2.64 -0.97 11.24
CA ILE A 83 -3.36 0.06 11.97
C ILE A 83 -4.46 0.62 11.11
#